data_4c9b7cfb7bb92d58231cb8cb53732fba
#
_entry.id   4c9b7cfb7bb92d58231cb8cb53732fba
#
_cell.length_a   1.000
_cell.length_b   1.000
_cell.length_c   1.000
_cell.angle_alpha   90.00
_cell.angle_beta   90.00
_cell.angle_gamma   90.00
#
_symmetry.space_group_name_H-M   'P 1'
#
loop_
_entity.id
_entity.type
_entity.pdbx_description
1 polymer ?
#
loop_
_entity_poly.entity_id
_entity_poly.type
_entity_poly.pdbx_seq_one_letter_code
_entity_poly.pdbx_strand_id
1 'polypeptide(L)'
;MRTRDAALPREIWVLVSASFVIALGFGLVAPALPQFARSFDVGITAATVVVSAFAAMRLAFAPASGALVQKLGERPVYITGVLIVALSTGACAFAQTYWQLLVFRGLGGIGSTMFTVSALGLIIRIAPPDARGRVSGLYATSFLLGNIGGPLVGGALVGFGLRVPFVIYAVSLLVAAAVVGISLRGSALAAPAPADGAPTLRLRDALRVPVFRAALGSNFANGWAVFGVRVAMMPLFVVEVLQRDASLAGVALTVFAVGNALVLMSSGRLSDRYGRRPFVLTGLVVCGVGTIGMGLTDNVPLFFVTSLVAGIGSGLLGPPQQAAVADVVGSKARGGPVLAAFQMTADVGAVIGPVVGGLLADNLSYGVAFTVTGVILLAAALPWALLARTAPLGAVTEPAVTDDIRR
;
A
#
# COMPACT_ATOMS: atom_id res chain seq x y z
N MET A 1 25.62 27.50 10.96
CA MET A 1 26.37 26.32 11.40
C MET A 1 25.76 25.08 10.71
N ARG A 2 26.47 24.51 9.72
CA ARG A 2 26.04 23.22 9.09
C ARG A 2 26.27 22.13 10.14
N THR A 3 25.22 21.62 10.74
CA THR A 3 25.29 20.41 11.56
C THR A 3 25.84 19.30 10.67
N ARG A 4 26.98 18.72 11.05
CA ARG A 4 27.57 17.53 10.45
C ARG A 4 26.45 16.48 10.32
N ASP A 5 26.23 15.99 9.10
CA ASP A 5 25.33 14.83 8.85
C ASP A 5 25.79 13.67 9.74
N ALA A 6 25.12 13.49 10.87
CA ALA A 6 25.38 12.35 11.72
C ALA A 6 25.09 11.09 10.91
N ALA A 7 26.06 10.19 10.84
CA ALA A 7 25.91 8.93 10.14
C ALA A 7 24.73 8.16 10.77
N LEU A 8 23.79 7.71 9.95
CA LEU A 8 22.64 6.95 10.42
C LEU A 8 23.11 5.61 11.00
N PRO A 9 22.52 5.14 12.12
CA PRO A 9 22.80 3.82 12.68
C PRO A 9 22.71 2.72 11.64
N ARG A 10 23.57 1.69 11.77
CA ARG A 10 23.60 0.53 10.85
C ARG A 10 22.25 -0.18 10.78
N GLU A 11 21.54 -0.24 11.89
CA GLU A 11 20.22 -0.84 12.02
C GLU A 11 19.19 -0.22 11.05
N ILE A 12 19.28 1.09 10.81
CA ILE A 12 18.39 1.77 9.85
C ILE A 12 18.64 1.28 8.44
N TRP A 13 19.90 1.15 8.03
CA TRP A 13 20.24 0.65 6.70
C TRP A 13 19.81 -0.80 6.50
N VAL A 14 19.88 -1.62 7.54
CA VAL A 14 19.40 -3.00 7.51
C VAL A 14 17.88 -3.04 7.31
N LEU A 15 17.12 -2.21 8.05
CA LEU A 15 15.66 -2.14 7.89
C LEU A 15 15.24 -1.58 6.53
N VAL A 16 15.93 -0.56 6.04
CA VAL A 16 15.67 0.04 4.71
C VAL A 16 15.94 -0.98 3.60
N SER A 17 17.06 -1.70 3.67
CA SER A 17 17.40 -2.76 2.70
C SER A 17 16.41 -3.93 2.76
N ALA A 18 16.02 -4.37 3.96
CA ALA A 18 15.02 -5.41 4.12
C ALA A 18 13.66 -4.97 3.53
N SER A 19 13.27 -3.72 3.74
CA SER A 19 12.02 -3.16 3.18
C SER A 19 12.05 -3.10 1.65
N PHE A 20 13.20 -2.77 1.06
CA PHE A 20 13.39 -2.82 -0.39
C PHE A 20 13.20 -4.25 -0.92
N VAL A 21 13.85 -5.24 -0.29
CA VAL A 21 13.74 -6.67 -0.68
C VAL A 21 12.30 -7.16 -0.55
N ILE A 22 11.59 -6.79 0.51
CA ILE A 22 10.19 -7.17 0.72
C ILE A 22 9.29 -6.55 -0.35
N ALA A 23 9.47 -5.26 -0.65
CA ALA A 23 8.68 -4.56 -1.68
C ALA A 23 8.97 -5.09 -3.08
N LEU A 24 10.26 -5.32 -3.40
CA LEU A 24 10.69 -5.93 -4.65
C LEU A 24 10.03 -7.31 -4.84
N GLY A 25 10.10 -8.15 -3.80
CA GLY A 25 9.57 -9.49 -3.84
C GLY A 25 8.05 -9.55 -3.93
N PHE A 26 7.34 -8.64 -3.26
CA PHE A 26 5.89 -8.48 -3.44
C PHE A 26 5.56 -8.17 -4.91
N GLY A 27 6.33 -7.27 -5.51
CA GLY A 27 6.22 -6.95 -6.94
C GLY A 27 6.58 -8.12 -7.86
N LEU A 28 7.57 -8.97 -7.49
CA LEU A 28 7.94 -10.16 -8.25
C LEU A 28 6.77 -11.12 -8.46
N VAL A 29 5.97 -11.33 -7.42
CA VAL A 29 4.85 -12.27 -7.42
C VAL A 29 3.62 -11.70 -8.14
N ALA A 30 3.47 -10.36 -8.19
CA ALA A 30 2.27 -9.70 -8.72
C ALA A 30 1.88 -10.13 -10.15
N PRO A 31 2.79 -10.19 -11.16
CA PRO A 31 2.42 -10.62 -12.50
C PRO A 31 2.14 -12.13 -12.62
N ALA A 32 2.74 -12.95 -11.74
CA ALA A 32 2.62 -14.40 -11.78
C ALA A 32 1.37 -14.93 -11.06
N LEU A 33 0.95 -14.32 -9.96
CA LEU A 33 -0.04 -14.88 -9.04
C LEU A 33 -1.42 -15.15 -9.68
N PRO A 34 -2.07 -14.21 -10.38
CA PRO A 34 -3.37 -14.48 -11.00
C PRO A 34 -3.28 -15.52 -12.12
N GLN A 35 -2.19 -15.51 -12.89
CA GLN A 35 -1.94 -16.49 -13.95
C GLN A 35 -1.68 -17.88 -13.38
N PHE A 36 -0.94 -17.98 -12.26
CA PHE A 36 -0.72 -19.25 -11.57
C PHE A 36 -2.04 -19.80 -11.00
N ALA A 37 -2.93 -18.96 -10.48
CA ALA A 37 -4.26 -19.38 -10.06
C ALA A 37 -5.08 -19.92 -11.25
N ARG A 38 -5.03 -19.26 -12.41
CA ARG A 38 -5.69 -19.72 -13.66
C ARG A 38 -5.17 -21.07 -14.16
N SER A 39 -3.91 -21.41 -13.90
CA SER A 39 -3.35 -22.73 -14.30
C SER A 39 -3.99 -23.92 -13.58
N PHE A 40 -4.84 -23.70 -12.59
CA PHE A 40 -5.66 -24.74 -11.94
C PHE A 40 -7.08 -24.84 -12.54
N ASP A 41 -7.30 -24.38 -13.78
CA ASP A 41 -8.56 -24.41 -14.52
C ASP A 41 -9.75 -23.76 -13.79
N VAL A 42 -9.48 -22.69 -13.04
CA VAL A 42 -10.50 -21.91 -12.33
C VAL A 42 -10.90 -20.66 -13.12
N GLY A 43 -12.09 -20.10 -12.86
CA GLY A 43 -12.57 -18.85 -13.46
C GLY A 43 -11.77 -17.62 -13.03
N ILE A 44 -12.02 -16.48 -13.68
CA ILE A 44 -11.34 -15.21 -13.40
C ILE A 44 -11.61 -14.78 -11.95
N THR A 45 -12.85 -14.90 -11.48
CA THR A 45 -13.24 -14.60 -10.10
C THR A 45 -12.39 -15.36 -9.10
N ALA A 46 -12.22 -16.68 -9.27
CA ALA A 46 -11.40 -17.48 -8.38
C ALA A 46 -9.92 -17.03 -8.43
N ALA A 47 -9.40 -16.76 -9.61
CA ALA A 47 -8.03 -16.27 -9.74
C ALA A 47 -7.79 -14.91 -9.02
N THR A 48 -8.76 -14.01 -9.08
CA THR A 48 -8.69 -12.71 -8.41
C THR A 48 -8.91 -12.81 -6.90
N VAL A 49 -9.71 -13.75 -6.40
CA VAL A 49 -9.93 -14.05 -4.97
C VAL A 49 -8.63 -14.40 -4.27
N VAL A 50 -7.65 -15.01 -4.94
CA VAL A 50 -6.34 -15.32 -4.35
C VAL A 50 -5.60 -14.01 -3.93
N VAL A 51 -5.77 -12.93 -4.69
CA VAL A 51 -5.23 -11.61 -4.31
C VAL A 51 -5.99 -11.05 -3.10
N SER A 52 -7.31 -11.14 -3.12
CA SER A 52 -8.18 -10.69 -2.02
C SER A 52 -7.93 -11.44 -0.71
N ALA A 53 -7.62 -12.73 -0.75
CA ALA A 53 -7.35 -13.54 0.43
C ALA A 53 -6.19 -13.01 1.26
N PHE A 54 -5.13 -12.53 0.60
CA PHE A 54 -4.01 -11.89 1.28
C PHE A 54 -4.43 -10.61 2.00
N ALA A 55 -5.18 -9.73 1.34
CA ALA A 55 -5.66 -8.49 1.91
C ALA A 55 -6.70 -8.74 3.04
N ALA A 56 -7.57 -9.74 2.88
CA ALA A 56 -8.56 -10.12 3.90
C ALA A 56 -7.88 -10.59 5.19
N MET A 57 -6.86 -11.43 5.08
CA MET A 57 -6.12 -11.91 6.25
C MET A 57 -5.28 -10.80 6.89
N ARG A 58 -4.72 -9.86 6.10
CA ARG A 58 -4.09 -8.65 6.63
C ARG A 58 -5.06 -7.85 7.49
N LEU A 59 -6.25 -7.59 6.95
CA LEU A 59 -7.30 -6.82 7.62
C LEU A 59 -7.76 -7.50 8.91
N ALA A 60 -8.05 -8.80 8.85
CA ALA A 60 -8.54 -9.58 9.98
C ALA A 60 -7.53 -9.64 11.14
N PHE A 61 -6.24 -9.76 10.83
CA PHE A 61 -5.18 -9.92 11.83
C PHE A 61 -4.51 -8.59 12.24
N ALA A 62 -4.88 -7.45 11.67
CA ALA A 62 -4.30 -6.16 12.03
C ALA A 62 -4.40 -5.81 13.53
N PRO A 63 -5.56 -6.00 14.21
CA PRO A 63 -5.66 -5.76 15.66
C PRO A 63 -4.77 -6.70 16.48
N ALA A 64 -4.74 -8.00 16.13
CA ALA A 64 -3.91 -8.99 16.80
C ALA A 64 -2.42 -8.69 16.65
N SER A 65 -2.00 -8.24 15.46
CA SER A 65 -0.61 -7.84 15.20
C SER A 65 -0.18 -6.67 16.09
N GLY A 66 -1.04 -5.66 16.25
CA GLY A 66 -0.80 -4.54 17.17
C GLY A 66 -0.67 -4.99 18.63
N ALA A 67 -1.53 -5.91 19.09
CA ALA A 67 -1.46 -6.47 20.44
C ALA A 67 -0.18 -7.30 20.66
N LEU A 68 0.25 -8.07 19.64
CA LEU A 68 1.50 -8.83 19.68
C LEU A 68 2.72 -7.91 19.81
N VAL A 69 2.74 -6.80 19.06
CA VAL A 69 3.82 -5.81 19.15
C VAL A 69 3.89 -5.20 20.55
N GLN A 70 2.75 -4.88 21.16
CA GLN A 70 2.71 -4.36 22.52
C GLN A 70 3.22 -5.37 23.58
N LYS A 71 2.95 -6.67 23.40
CA LYS A 71 3.34 -7.73 24.35
C LYS A 71 4.76 -8.23 24.14
N LEU A 72 5.20 -8.41 22.91
CA LEU A 72 6.45 -9.07 22.54
C LEU A 72 7.53 -8.09 22.06
N GLY A 73 7.16 -6.85 21.76
CA GLY A 73 8.01 -5.87 21.12
C GLY A 73 8.06 -6.02 19.59
N GLU A 74 8.56 -5.00 18.92
CA GLU A 74 8.54 -4.92 17.44
C GLU A 74 9.46 -5.94 16.78
N ARG A 75 10.64 -6.16 17.32
CA ARG A 75 11.65 -7.04 16.69
C ARG A 75 11.19 -8.48 16.52
N PRO A 76 10.73 -9.21 17.56
CA PRO A 76 10.30 -10.60 17.38
C PRO A 76 9.08 -10.68 16.46
N VAL A 77 8.13 -9.74 16.56
CA VAL A 77 6.93 -9.72 15.71
C VAL A 77 7.30 -9.43 14.26
N TYR A 78 8.27 -8.54 14.01
CA TYR A 78 8.81 -8.27 12.66
C TYR A 78 9.38 -9.54 12.03
N ILE A 79 10.31 -10.21 12.74
CA ILE A 79 11.01 -11.39 12.22
C ILE A 79 10.02 -12.54 11.98
N THR A 80 9.12 -12.81 12.93
CA THR A 80 8.08 -13.83 12.79
C THR A 80 7.16 -13.52 11.61
N GLY A 81 6.78 -12.25 11.44
CA GLY A 81 5.96 -11.81 10.32
C GLY A 81 6.64 -12.07 8.97
N VAL A 82 7.91 -11.70 8.83
CA VAL A 82 8.68 -11.94 7.59
C VAL A 82 8.85 -13.45 7.34
N LEU A 83 9.09 -14.25 8.37
CA LEU A 83 9.20 -15.72 8.24
C LEU A 83 7.87 -16.35 7.81
N ILE A 84 6.72 -15.90 8.35
CA ILE A 84 5.41 -16.37 7.91
C ILE A 84 5.20 -16.05 6.43
N VAL A 85 5.53 -14.83 5.97
CA VAL A 85 5.44 -14.47 4.55
C VAL A 85 6.37 -15.34 3.70
N ALA A 86 7.61 -15.57 4.15
CA ALA A 86 8.57 -16.40 3.44
C ALA A 86 8.07 -17.84 3.25
N LEU A 87 7.66 -18.48 4.35
CA LEU A 87 7.20 -19.86 4.33
C LEU A 87 5.90 -20.01 3.55
N SER A 88 4.93 -19.10 3.72
CA SER A 88 3.66 -19.14 2.98
C SER A 88 3.88 -18.90 1.49
N THR A 89 4.76 -17.96 1.12
CA THR A 89 5.09 -17.70 -0.29
C THR A 89 5.84 -18.88 -0.91
N GLY A 90 6.77 -19.48 -0.17
CA GLY A 90 7.43 -20.71 -0.58
C GLY A 90 6.44 -21.85 -0.78
N ALA A 91 5.50 -22.03 0.14
CA ALA A 91 4.44 -23.04 0.01
C ALA A 91 3.56 -22.78 -1.23
N CYS A 92 3.27 -21.52 -1.58
CA CYS A 92 2.56 -21.21 -2.82
C CYS A 92 3.28 -21.78 -4.05
N ALA A 93 4.61 -21.72 -4.11
CA ALA A 93 5.38 -22.28 -5.23
C ALA A 93 5.17 -23.79 -5.44
N PHE A 94 4.85 -24.50 -4.36
CA PHE A 94 4.62 -25.96 -4.38
C PHE A 94 3.14 -26.33 -4.36
N ALA A 95 2.22 -25.37 -4.43
CA ALA A 95 0.80 -25.64 -4.51
C ALA A 95 0.46 -26.50 -5.73
N GLN A 96 -0.33 -27.55 -5.52
CA GLN A 96 -0.81 -28.47 -6.54
C GLN A 96 -2.29 -28.28 -6.84
N THR A 97 -3.00 -27.52 -5.99
CA THR A 97 -4.41 -27.20 -6.16
C THR A 97 -4.67 -25.73 -5.87
N TYR A 98 -5.74 -25.21 -6.45
CA TYR A 98 -6.21 -23.85 -6.19
C TYR A 98 -6.40 -23.57 -4.68
N TRP A 99 -6.99 -24.51 -3.94
CA TRP A 99 -7.24 -24.34 -2.50
C TRP A 99 -5.97 -24.23 -1.67
N GLN A 100 -4.94 -24.99 -2.03
CA GLN A 100 -3.61 -24.86 -1.39
C GLN A 100 -3.03 -23.46 -1.66
N LEU A 101 -3.07 -22.97 -2.90
CA LEU A 101 -2.60 -21.65 -3.25
C LEU A 101 -3.37 -20.57 -2.47
N LEU A 102 -4.69 -20.67 -2.38
CA LEU A 102 -5.56 -19.73 -1.68
C LEU A 102 -5.22 -19.66 -0.18
N VAL A 103 -5.10 -20.81 0.49
CA VAL A 103 -4.78 -20.90 1.93
C VAL A 103 -3.39 -20.37 2.20
N PHE A 104 -2.38 -20.81 1.44
CA PHE A 104 -1.00 -20.36 1.64
C PHE A 104 -0.89 -18.85 1.40
N ARG A 105 -1.55 -18.32 0.37
CA ARG A 105 -1.57 -16.89 0.10
C ARG A 105 -2.24 -16.10 1.22
N GLY A 106 -3.36 -16.59 1.77
CA GLY A 106 -4.02 -16.01 2.94
C GLY A 106 -3.10 -15.95 4.17
N LEU A 107 -2.41 -17.05 4.49
CA LEU A 107 -1.47 -17.09 5.61
C LEU A 107 -0.36 -16.03 5.50
N GLY A 108 0.11 -15.77 4.28
CA GLY A 108 1.06 -14.69 4.01
C GLY A 108 0.55 -13.30 4.42
N GLY A 109 -0.76 -13.08 4.33
CA GLY A 109 -1.40 -11.82 4.78
C GLY A 109 -1.22 -11.57 6.27
N ILE A 110 -1.27 -12.62 7.12
CA ILE A 110 -1.01 -12.52 8.57
C ILE A 110 0.41 -12.01 8.81
N GLY A 111 1.40 -12.66 8.21
CA GLY A 111 2.80 -12.25 8.35
C GLY A 111 3.06 -10.85 7.82
N SER A 112 2.39 -10.46 6.73
CA SER A 112 2.51 -9.14 6.13
C SER A 112 2.04 -8.02 7.06
N THR A 113 0.92 -8.18 7.77
CA THR A 113 0.47 -7.16 8.73
C THR A 113 1.37 -7.10 9.97
N MET A 114 1.85 -8.25 10.48
CA MET A 114 2.82 -8.32 11.59
C MET A 114 4.09 -7.55 11.24
N PHE A 115 4.66 -7.81 10.06
CA PHE A 115 5.85 -7.12 9.56
C PHE A 115 5.60 -5.61 9.41
N THR A 116 4.51 -5.20 8.77
CA THR A 116 4.23 -3.78 8.45
C THR A 116 4.06 -2.94 9.71
N VAL A 117 3.30 -3.43 10.69
CA VAL A 117 3.07 -2.74 11.97
C VAL A 117 4.38 -2.62 12.75
N SER A 118 5.18 -3.70 12.79
CA SER A 118 6.45 -3.72 13.51
C SER A 118 7.52 -2.87 12.85
N ALA A 119 7.60 -2.86 11.51
CA ALA A 119 8.58 -2.07 10.75
C ALA A 119 8.46 -0.59 11.04
N LEU A 120 7.24 -0.06 11.03
CA LEU A 120 6.98 1.35 11.31
C LEU A 120 7.38 1.71 12.76
N GLY A 121 7.05 0.87 13.73
CA GLY A 121 7.45 1.03 15.13
C GLY A 121 8.97 1.06 15.30
N LEU A 122 9.68 0.08 14.69
CA LEU A 122 11.14 0.00 14.72
C LEU A 122 11.81 1.24 14.12
N ILE A 123 11.34 1.70 12.95
CA ILE A 123 11.91 2.86 12.27
C ILE A 123 11.77 4.12 13.11
N ILE A 124 10.59 4.38 13.68
CA ILE A 124 10.34 5.55 14.53
C ILE A 124 11.23 5.51 15.79
N ARG A 125 11.46 4.32 16.33
CA ARG A 125 12.22 4.12 17.57
C ARG A 125 13.73 4.26 17.38
N ILE A 126 14.26 3.64 16.30
CA ILE A 126 15.71 3.63 16.03
C ILE A 126 16.18 4.95 15.41
N ALA A 127 15.29 5.69 14.74
CA ALA A 127 15.63 6.95 14.11
C ALA A 127 15.96 8.04 15.15
N PRO A 128 17.15 8.70 15.06
CA PRO A 128 17.45 9.87 15.86
C PRO A 128 16.36 10.93 15.70
N PRO A 129 15.99 11.67 16.76
CA PRO A 129 14.89 12.64 16.72
C PRO A 129 15.00 13.69 15.60
N ASP A 130 16.23 14.13 15.32
CA ASP A 130 16.60 15.09 14.29
C ASP A 130 16.64 14.48 12.87
N ALA A 131 16.71 13.14 12.76
CA ALA A 131 16.80 12.42 11.49
C ALA A 131 15.55 11.63 11.11
N ARG A 132 14.47 11.67 11.91
CA ARG A 132 13.23 10.88 11.68
C ARG A 132 12.64 11.09 10.29
N GLY A 133 12.58 12.33 9.82
CA GLY A 133 12.08 12.64 8.47
C GLY A 133 12.95 12.03 7.37
N ARG A 134 14.29 12.08 7.51
CA ARG A 134 15.25 11.48 6.57
C ARG A 134 15.10 9.95 6.53
N VAL A 135 14.96 9.31 7.68
CA VAL A 135 14.80 7.85 7.77
C VAL A 135 13.48 7.39 7.18
N SER A 136 12.38 8.09 7.48
CA SER A 136 11.07 7.80 6.86
C SER A 136 11.12 7.99 5.34
N GLY A 137 11.83 9.01 4.86
CA GLY A 137 12.04 9.23 3.42
C GLY A 137 12.84 8.09 2.76
N LEU A 138 13.91 7.62 3.39
CA LEU A 138 14.69 6.46 2.89
C LEU A 138 13.84 5.19 2.84
N TYR A 139 13.04 4.93 3.88
CA TYR A 139 12.12 3.80 3.92
C TYR A 139 11.08 3.87 2.80
N ALA A 140 10.43 5.02 2.62
CA ALA A 140 9.46 5.22 1.55
C ALA A 140 10.08 5.06 0.15
N THR A 141 11.29 5.59 -0.05
CA THR A 141 12.04 5.46 -1.30
C THR A 141 12.40 4.02 -1.60
N SER A 142 12.83 3.24 -0.59
CA SER A 142 13.15 1.83 -0.78
C SER A 142 11.92 1.00 -1.19
N PHE A 143 10.77 1.28 -0.57
CA PHE A 143 9.48 0.69 -0.97
C PHE A 143 9.08 1.06 -2.40
N LEU A 144 9.24 2.33 -2.78
CA LEU A 144 8.93 2.81 -4.12
C LEU A 144 9.79 2.12 -5.18
N LEU A 145 11.11 2.06 -4.97
CA LEU A 145 12.03 1.40 -5.89
C LEU A 145 11.74 -0.10 -6.01
N GLY A 146 11.41 -0.76 -4.89
CA GLY A 146 11.00 -2.16 -4.88
C GLY A 146 9.71 -2.39 -5.68
N ASN A 147 8.72 -1.52 -5.52
CA ASN A 147 7.45 -1.61 -6.26
C ASN A 147 7.59 -1.32 -7.76
N ILE A 148 8.60 -0.56 -8.18
CA ILE A 148 8.90 -0.33 -9.60
C ILE A 148 9.66 -1.53 -10.19
N GLY A 149 10.74 -1.95 -9.53
CA GLY A 149 11.62 -3.01 -10.03
C GLY A 149 11.00 -4.41 -9.91
N GLY A 150 10.19 -4.62 -8.87
CA GLY A 150 9.60 -5.93 -8.60
C GLY A 150 8.80 -6.52 -9.75
N PRO A 151 7.78 -5.85 -10.26
CA PRO A 151 6.98 -6.37 -11.37
C PRO A 151 7.78 -6.58 -12.66
N LEU A 152 8.76 -5.70 -12.94
CA LEU A 152 9.62 -5.85 -14.11
C LEU A 152 10.44 -7.14 -14.04
N VAL A 153 11.13 -7.35 -12.93
CA VAL A 153 11.91 -8.59 -12.70
C VAL A 153 10.98 -9.80 -12.63
N GLY A 154 9.82 -9.65 -11.96
CA GLY A 154 8.80 -10.70 -11.88
C GLY A 154 8.28 -11.13 -13.24
N GLY A 155 7.97 -10.18 -14.13
CA GLY A 155 7.58 -10.47 -15.51
C GLY A 155 8.65 -11.24 -16.29
N ALA A 156 9.92 -10.84 -16.16
CA ALA A 156 11.03 -11.57 -16.79
C ALA A 156 11.17 -13.00 -16.23
N LEU A 157 10.96 -13.18 -14.92
CA LEU A 157 11.04 -14.50 -14.28
C LEU A 157 9.89 -15.43 -14.63
N VAL A 158 8.71 -14.91 -14.98
CA VAL A 158 7.56 -15.70 -15.44
C VAL A 158 7.92 -16.52 -16.69
N GLY A 159 8.81 -16.02 -17.55
CA GLY A 159 9.33 -16.75 -18.71
C GLY A 159 10.06 -18.06 -18.35
N PHE A 160 10.58 -18.18 -17.12
CA PHE A 160 11.19 -19.40 -16.58
C PHE A 160 10.19 -20.31 -15.84
N GLY A 161 8.95 -19.89 -15.73
CA GLY A 161 7.85 -20.60 -15.09
C GLY A 161 7.15 -19.81 -14.00
N LEU A 162 5.83 -19.99 -13.87
CA LEU A 162 4.96 -19.23 -12.93
C LEU A 162 5.33 -19.42 -11.45
N ARG A 163 6.03 -20.47 -11.10
CA ARG A 163 6.46 -20.80 -9.72
C ARG A 163 7.76 -20.10 -9.32
N VAL A 164 8.61 -19.74 -10.30
CA VAL A 164 9.96 -19.19 -10.06
C VAL A 164 9.93 -17.89 -9.25
N PRO A 165 9.07 -16.91 -9.53
CA PRO A 165 8.97 -15.68 -8.73
C PRO A 165 8.68 -15.94 -7.25
N PHE A 166 7.87 -16.95 -6.92
CA PHE A 166 7.53 -17.30 -5.54
C PHE A 166 8.73 -17.89 -4.78
N VAL A 167 9.51 -18.78 -5.43
CA VAL A 167 10.72 -19.37 -4.83
C VAL A 167 11.76 -18.29 -4.55
N ILE A 168 12.04 -17.43 -5.54
CA ILE A 168 13.02 -16.34 -5.39
C ILE A 168 12.59 -15.39 -4.27
N TYR A 169 11.32 -15.03 -4.22
CA TYR A 169 10.81 -14.17 -3.16
C TYR A 169 10.92 -14.82 -1.78
N ALA A 170 10.53 -16.08 -1.65
CA ALA A 170 10.63 -16.82 -0.38
C ALA A 170 12.07 -16.86 0.14
N VAL A 171 13.04 -17.21 -0.73
CA VAL A 171 14.47 -17.22 -0.37
C VAL A 171 14.95 -15.82 0.02
N SER A 172 14.59 -14.79 -0.74
CA SER A 172 14.95 -13.40 -0.43
C SER A 172 14.42 -12.95 0.94
N LEU A 173 13.20 -13.35 1.29
CA LEU A 173 12.61 -13.07 2.61
C LEU A 173 13.32 -13.83 3.74
N LEU A 174 13.70 -15.08 3.54
CA LEU A 174 14.48 -15.84 4.53
C LEU A 174 15.84 -15.17 4.80
N VAL A 175 16.52 -14.74 3.74
CA VAL A 175 17.77 -13.98 3.85
C VAL A 175 17.55 -12.66 4.60
N ALA A 176 16.50 -11.90 4.23
CA ALA A 176 16.17 -10.65 4.91
C ALA A 176 15.86 -10.88 6.40
N ALA A 177 15.07 -11.91 6.74
CA ALA A 177 14.77 -12.27 8.13
C ALA A 177 16.03 -12.63 8.92
N ALA A 178 16.95 -13.39 8.33
CA ALA A 178 18.23 -13.75 8.95
C ALA A 178 19.11 -12.52 9.19
N VAL A 179 19.25 -11.64 8.17
CA VAL A 179 20.05 -10.41 8.28
C VAL A 179 19.49 -9.49 9.36
N VAL A 180 18.18 -9.24 9.37
CA VAL A 180 17.54 -8.41 10.40
C VAL A 180 17.65 -9.07 11.77
N GLY A 181 17.43 -10.39 11.86
CA GLY A 181 17.53 -11.17 13.10
C GLY A 181 18.92 -11.10 13.75
N ILE A 182 19.97 -11.19 12.94
CA ILE A 182 21.36 -11.12 13.41
C ILE A 182 21.74 -9.65 13.74
N SER A 183 21.44 -8.72 12.85
CA SER A 183 21.89 -7.32 12.98
C SER A 183 21.21 -6.57 14.11
N LEU A 184 19.99 -6.94 14.49
CA LEU A 184 19.25 -6.34 15.60
C LEU A 184 19.44 -7.12 16.94
N ARG A 185 20.28 -8.17 16.97
CA ARG A 185 20.61 -8.84 18.23
C ARG A 185 21.39 -7.90 19.15
N GLY A 186 20.84 -7.67 20.37
CA GLY A 186 21.52 -6.84 21.38
C GLY A 186 21.34 -5.33 21.19
N SER A 187 20.58 -4.87 20.20
CA SER A 187 20.27 -3.44 20.08
C SER A 187 19.36 -2.99 21.24
N ALA A 188 19.87 -2.13 22.12
CA ALA A 188 19.12 -1.54 23.23
C ALA A 188 17.92 -0.68 22.74
N LEU A 189 17.93 -0.31 21.46
CA LEU A 189 16.87 0.48 20.80
C LEU A 189 15.59 -0.33 20.55
N ALA A 190 15.61 -1.66 20.76
CA ALA A 190 14.46 -2.54 20.56
C ALA A 190 13.60 -2.73 21.83
N ALA A 191 13.89 -2.08 22.94
CA ALA A 191 13.10 -2.18 24.17
C ALA A 191 11.75 -1.46 24.06
N PRO A 192 10.64 -1.98 24.67
CA PRO A 192 9.34 -1.32 24.64
C PRO A 192 9.42 0.11 25.18
N ALA A 193 8.83 1.08 24.46
CA ALA A 193 8.77 2.45 24.94
C ALA A 193 7.70 2.63 26.02
N PRO A 194 7.94 3.48 27.04
CA PRO A 194 6.90 3.86 27.99
C PRO A 194 5.71 4.51 27.27
N ALA A 195 4.50 4.26 27.75
CA ALA A 195 3.30 4.88 27.21
C ALA A 195 3.27 6.36 27.67
N ASP A 196 3.56 7.30 26.75
CA ASP A 196 3.37 8.73 27.02
C ASP A 196 1.89 9.08 27.15
N GLY A 197 1.55 9.92 28.11
CA GLY A 197 0.17 10.28 28.45
C GLY A 197 -0.58 11.20 27.48
N ALA A 198 -0.13 11.35 26.23
CA ALA A 198 -0.82 12.18 25.24
C ALA A 198 -2.24 11.66 24.95
N PRO A 199 -3.26 12.54 24.86
CA PRO A 199 -4.65 12.14 24.59
C PRO A 199 -4.77 11.48 23.22
N THR A 200 -5.56 10.41 23.15
CA THR A 200 -5.82 9.69 21.88
C THR A 200 -7.08 10.27 21.23
N LEU A 201 -6.97 10.70 19.97
CA LEU A 201 -8.13 11.11 19.19
C LEU A 201 -9.03 9.90 18.94
N ARG A 202 -10.30 10.01 19.37
CA ARG A 202 -11.27 8.92 19.18
C ARG A 202 -11.74 8.89 17.73
N LEU A 203 -11.87 7.71 17.17
CA LEU A 203 -12.36 7.52 15.79
C LEU A 203 -13.71 8.21 15.55
N ARG A 204 -14.61 8.16 16.55
CA ARG A 204 -15.94 8.81 16.47
C ARG A 204 -15.85 10.33 16.23
N ASP A 205 -14.86 10.98 16.83
CA ASP A 205 -14.68 12.43 16.68
C ASP A 205 -14.09 12.78 15.32
N ALA A 206 -13.12 11.97 14.84
CA ALA A 206 -12.58 12.09 13.50
C ALA A 206 -13.67 11.89 12.42
N LEU A 207 -14.58 10.93 12.60
CA LEU A 207 -15.70 10.67 11.67
C LEU A 207 -16.68 11.85 11.54
N ARG A 208 -16.71 12.79 12.49
CA ARG A 208 -17.49 14.04 12.37
C ARG A 208 -16.86 15.03 11.40
N VAL A 209 -15.56 14.90 11.11
CA VAL A 209 -14.83 15.79 10.21
C VAL A 209 -15.09 15.38 8.76
N PRO A 210 -15.71 16.26 7.93
CA PRO A 210 -16.07 15.90 6.54
C PRO A 210 -14.86 15.50 5.70
N VAL A 211 -13.71 16.14 5.89
CA VAL A 211 -12.44 15.81 5.20
C VAL A 211 -12.00 14.37 5.50
N PHE A 212 -12.14 13.91 6.74
CA PHE A 212 -11.79 12.53 7.10
C PHE A 212 -12.70 11.52 6.42
N ARG A 213 -14.00 11.77 6.37
CA ARG A 213 -14.95 10.89 5.64
C ARG A 213 -14.64 10.83 4.15
N ALA A 214 -14.34 11.98 3.53
CA ALA A 214 -13.92 12.02 2.14
C ALA A 214 -12.60 11.25 1.91
N ALA A 215 -11.64 11.36 2.86
CA ALA A 215 -10.40 10.62 2.81
C ALA A 215 -10.61 9.09 2.94
N LEU A 216 -11.52 8.63 3.81
CA LEU A 216 -11.88 7.21 3.90
C LEU A 216 -12.45 6.69 2.59
N GLY A 217 -13.39 7.41 1.96
CA GLY A 217 -13.99 7.03 0.68
C GLY A 217 -12.97 6.96 -0.46
N SER A 218 -12.10 7.97 -0.58
CA SER A 218 -11.05 7.97 -1.60
C SER A 218 -9.97 6.92 -1.33
N ASN A 219 -9.66 6.58 -0.08
CA ASN A 219 -8.72 5.51 0.26
C ASN A 219 -9.30 4.12 -0.02
N PHE A 220 -10.60 3.93 0.21
CA PHE A 220 -11.31 2.73 -0.23
C PHE A 220 -11.22 2.55 -1.75
N ALA A 221 -11.53 3.62 -2.52
CA ALA A 221 -11.45 3.57 -3.98
C ALA A 221 -10.02 3.30 -4.49
N ASN A 222 -9.01 3.88 -3.84
CA ASN A 222 -7.60 3.60 -4.14
C ASN A 222 -7.22 2.14 -3.82
N GLY A 223 -7.67 1.63 -2.67
CA GLY A 223 -7.51 0.23 -2.29
C GLY A 223 -8.14 -0.72 -3.32
N TRP A 224 -9.39 -0.45 -3.72
CA TRP A 224 -10.12 -1.17 -4.76
C TRP A 224 -9.35 -1.19 -6.09
N ALA A 225 -8.99 -0.01 -6.60
CA ALA A 225 -8.41 0.14 -7.94
C ALA A 225 -6.94 -0.30 -8.00
N VAL A 226 -6.11 0.24 -7.10
CA VAL A 226 -4.64 0.15 -7.21
C VAL A 226 -4.09 -1.11 -6.55
N PHE A 227 -4.55 -1.44 -5.33
CA PHE A 227 -4.07 -2.62 -4.62
C PHE A 227 -4.90 -3.89 -4.93
N GLY A 228 -6.15 -3.72 -5.36
CA GLY A 228 -7.06 -4.80 -5.70
C GLY A 228 -7.08 -5.11 -7.21
N VAL A 229 -7.95 -4.43 -7.95
CA VAL A 229 -8.27 -4.74 -9.35
C VAL A 229 -7.03 -4.72 -10.25
N ARG A 230 -6.19 -3.71 -10.15
CA ARG A 230 -4.96 -3.61 -10.96
C ARG A 230 -4.06 -4.82 -10.76
N VAL A 231 -3.77 -5.19 -9.52
CA VAL A 231 -2.86 -6.31 -9.22
C VAL A 231 -3.45 -7.66 -9.66
N ALA A 232 -4.77 -7.82 -9.51
CA ALA A 232 -5.45 -9.07 -9.81
C ALA A 232 -5.76 -9.24 -11.30
N MET A 233 -6.19 -8.18 -11.98
CA MET A 233 -6.77 -8.28 -13.31
C MET A 233 -5.85 -7.83 -14.44
N MET A 234 -4.91 -6.88 -14.20
CA MET A 234 -4.02 -6.43 -15.26
C MET A 234 -3.17 -7.56 -15.86
N PRO A 235 -2.60 -8.51 -15.07
CA PRO A 235 -1.88 -9.65 -15.63
C PRO A 235 -2.77 -10.55 -16.49
N LEU A 236 -4.01 -10.79 -16.09
CA LEU A 236 -4.97 -11.58 -16.84
C LEU A 236 -5.41 -10.87 -18.13
N PHE A 237 -5.65 -9.56 -18.06
CA PHE A 237 -6.02 -8.74 -19.22
C PHE A 237 -4.94 -8.76 -20.30
N VAL A 238 -3.67 -8.70 -19.93
CA VAL A 238 -2.54 -8.77 -20.86
C VAL A 238 -2.53 -10.09 -21.61
N VAL A 239 -2.80 -11.21 -20.93
CA VAL A 239 -2.77 -12.55 -21.54
C VAL A 239 -4.08 -12.85 -22.30
N GLU A 240 -5.23 -12.58 -21.70
CA GLU A 240 -6.53 -13.04 -22.23
C GLU A 240 -7.15 -12.06 -23.23
N VAL A 241 -6.92 -10.74 -23.08
CA VAL A 241 -7.49 -9.72 -23.97
C VAL A 241 -6.48 -9.22 -24.99
N LEU A 242 -5.30 -8.77 -24.51
CA LEU A 242 -4.25 -8.28 -25.41
C LEU A 242 -3.50 -9.40 -26.14
N GLN A 243 -3.74 -10.67 -25.76
CA GLN A 243 -3.12 -11.86 -26.38
C GLN A 243 -1.59 -11.75 -26.44
N ARG A 244 -0.98 -11.34 -25.32
CA ARG A 244 0.46 -11.15 -25.19
C ARG A 244 1.04 -12.06 -24.12
N ASP A 245 2.37 -12.25 -24.21
CA ASP A 245 3.10 -13.06 -23.25
C ASP A 245 2.89 -12.56 -21.81
N ALA A 246 2.85 -13.49 -20.89
CA ALA A 246 2.71 -13.27 -19.47
C ALA A 246 3.79 -12.33 -18.87
N SER A 247 4.99 -12.30 -19.46
CA SER A 247 6.08 -11.39 -19.12
C SER A 247 5.70 -9.92 -19.27
N LEU A 248 4.85 -9.58 -20.28
CA LEU A 248 4.40 -8.21 -20.53
C LEU A 248 3.55 -7.65 -19.39
N ALA A 249 2.91 -8.51 -18.60
CA ALA A 249 2.17 -8.11 -17.41
C ALA A 249 3.07 -7.40 -16.37
N GLY A 250 4.31 -7.88 -16.22
CA GLY A 250 5.29 -7.21 -15.37
C GLY A 250 5.65 -5.81 -15.86
N VAL A 251 5.82 -5.65 -17.18
CA VAL A 251 6.06 -4.34 -17.80
C VAL A 251 4.86 -3.41 -17.56
N ALA A 252 3.63 -3.89 -17.73
CA ALA A 252 2.43 -3.10 -17.53
C ALA A 252 2.29 -2.58 -16.09
N LEU A 253 2.53 -3.44 -15.10
CA LEU A 253 2.55 -3.06 -13.69
C LEU A 253 3.66 -2.04 -13.39
N THR A 254 4.83 -2.20 -14.03
CA THR A 254 5.96 -1.27 -13.88
C THR A 254 5.66 0.09 -14.49
N VAL A 255 5.04 0.16 -15.66
CA VAL A 255 4.63 1.44 -16.29
C VAL A 255 3.71 2.24 -15.38
N PHE A 256 2.75 1.60 -14.76
CA PHE A 256 1.91 2.24 -13.74
C PHE A 256 2.76 2.75 -12.55
N ALA A 257 3.65 1.91 -12.01
CA ALA A 257 4.50 2.28 -10.87
C ALA A 257 5.44 3.44 -11.20
N VAL A 258 5.96 3.51 -12.43
CA VAL A 258 6.74 4.65 -12.93
C VAL A 258 5.87 5.91 -12.98
N GLY A 259 4.67 5.85 -13.55
CA GLY A 259 3.73 6.97 -13.55
C GLY A 259 3.44 7.50 -12.14
N ASN A 260 3.23 6.61 -11.20
CA ASN A 260 3.05 6.95 -9.80
C ASN A 260 4.29 7.66 -9.22
N ALA A 261 5.47 7.10 -9.42
CA ALA A 261 6.73 7.62 -8.90
C ALA A 261 7.08 9.02 -9.44
N LEU A 262 6.82 9.29 -10.71
CA LEU A 262 7.13 10.58 -11.37
C LEU A 262 6.52 11.78 -10.63
N VAL A 263 5.36 11.61 -10.05
CA VAL A 263 4.62 12.72 -9.42
C VAL A 263 4.50 12.60 -7.89
N LEU A 264 4.81 11.45 -7.33
CA LEU A 264 4.63 11.16 -5.90
C LEU A 264 5.34 12.19 -5.00
N MET A 265 6.62 12.50 -5.30
CA MET A 265 7.41 13.41 -4.48
C MET A 265 7.01 14.88 -4.64
N SER A 266 6.61 15.26 -5.86
CA SER A 266 6.18 16.63 -6.16
C SER A 266 4.77 16.90 -5.64
N SER A 267 3.87 15.91 -5.71
CA SER A 267 2.48 16.05 -5.26
C SER A 267 2.38 16.40 -3.77
N GLY A 268 3.21 15.79 -2.92
CA GLY A 268 3.28 16.12 -1.50
C GLY A 268 3.63 17.60 -1.27
N ARG A 269 4.76 18.04 -1.81
CA ARG A 269 5.25 19.42 -1.67
C ARG A 269 4.28 20.46 -2.25
N LEU A 270 3.74 20.20 -3.42
CA LEU A 270 2.80 21.10 -4.06
C LEU A 270 1.47 21.16 -3.31
N SER A 271 1.01 20.03 -2.75
CA SER A 271 -0.21 20.00 -1.93
C SER A 271 -0.07 20.74 -0.61
N ASP A 272 1.15 20.84 -0.05
CA ASP A 272 1.42 21.69 1.12
C ASP A 272 1.23 23.18 0.78
N ARG A 273 1.61 23.58 -0.45
CA ARG A 273 1.55 24.98 -0.89
C ARG A 273 0.17 25.38 -1.41
N TYR A 274 -0.49 24.52 -2.18
CA TYR A 274 -1.74 24.85 -2.88
C TYR A 274 -2.98 24.21 -2.26
N GLY A 275 -2.81 23.48 -1.14
CA GLY A 275 -3.87 22.75 -0.45
C GLY A 275 -4.03 21.31 -0.92
N ARG A 276 -4.59 20.44 -0.04
CA ARG A 276 -4.73 19.00 -0.28
C ARG A 276 -5.78 18.67 -1.34
N ARG A 277 -6.93 19.38 -1.30
CA ARG A 277 -8.13 19.11 -2.09
C ARG A 277 -7.89 19.03 -3.61
N PRO A 278 -7.28 20.02 -4.28
CA PRO A 278 -7.12 19.97 -5.73
C PRO A 278 -6.30 18.76 -6.19
N PHE A 279 -5.25 18.38 -5.44
CA PHE A 279 -4.42 17.23 -5.79
C PHE A 279 -5.15 15.90 -5.65
N VAL A 280 -5.94 15.74 -4.57
CA VAL A 280 -6.76 14.53 -4.39
C VAL A 280 -7.81 14.43 -5.49
N LEU A 281 -8.51 15.52 -5.81
CA LEU A 281 -9.50 15.56 -6.89
C LEU A 281 -8.89 15.20 -8.24
N THR A 282 -7.83 15.91 -8.63
CA THR A 282 -7.13 15.64 -9.90
C THR A 282 -6.60 14.22 -9.94
N GLY A 283 -6.02 13.73 -8.83
CA GLY A 283 -5.51 12.37 -8.73
C GLY A 283 -6.60 11.31 -8.94
N LEU A 284 -7.77 11.46 -8.30
CA LEU A 284 -8.92 10.56 -8.48
C LEU A 284 -9.45 10.57 -9.91
N VAL A 285 -9.60 11.76 -10.50
CA VAL A 285 -10.11 11.89 -11.88
C VAL A 285 -9.12 11.28 -12.89
N VAL A 286 -7.85 11.64 -12.81
CA VAL A 286 -6.81 11.13 -13.72
C VAL A 286 -6.63 9.61 -13.57
N CYS A 287 -6.62 9.10 -12.35
CA CYS A 287 -6.55 7.65 -12.09
C CYS A 287 -7.80 6.93 -12.63
N GLY A 288 -8.99 7.50 -12.39
CA GLY A 288 -10.25 6.94 -12.86
C GLY A 288 -10.36 6.88 -14.39
N VAL A 289 -10.06 7.99 -15.06
CA VAL A 289 -10.07 8.05 -16.54
C VAL A 289 -9.03 7.12 -17.14
N GLY A 290 -7.80 7.09 -16.60
CA GLY A 290 -6.77 6.16 -17.03
C GLY A 290 -7.17 4.69 -16.87
N THR A 291 -7.84 4.36 -15.74
CA THR A 291 -8.33 3.01 -15.47
C THR A 291 -9.44 2.61 -16.44
N ILE A 292 -10.39 3.50 -16.76
CA ILE A 292 -11.42 3.27 -17.79
C ILE A 292 -10.73 3.03 -19.14
N GLY A 293 -9.78 3.90 -19.51
CA GLY A 293 -9.06 3.79 -20.78
C GLY A 293 -8.33 2.47 -20.96
N MET A 294 -7.74 1.91 -19.87
CA MET A 294 -7.11 0.59 -19.92
C MET A 294 -8.09 -0.51 -20.31
N GLY A 295 -9.30 -0.48 -19.77
CA GLY A 295 -10.31 -1.51 -20.02
C GLY A 295 -10.99 -1.41 -21.39
N LEU A 296 -10.95 -0.24 -22.02
CA LEU A 296 -11.63 0.01 -23.30
C LEU A 296 -10.70 -0.14 -24.52
N THR A 297 -9.46 -0.56 -24.35
CA THR A 297 -8.50 -0.70 -25.45
C THR A 297 -7.98 -2.12 -25.58
N ASP A 298 -7.84 -2.58 -26.80
CA ASP A 298 -7.11 -3.78 -27.23
C ASP A 298 -5.73 -3.44 -27.83
N ASN A 299 -5.43 -2.14 -27.96
CA ASN A 299 -4.18 -1.63 -28.50
C ASN A 299 -3.09 -1.54 -27.40
N VAL A 300 -2.02 -2.30 -27.54
CA VAL A 300 -0.93 -2.37 -26.53
C VAL A 300 -0.28 -1.01 -26.22
N PRO A 301 0.14 -0.18 -27.19
CA PRO A 301 0.63 1.16 -26.92
C PRO A 301 -0.34 2.03 -26.13
N LEU A 302 -1.62 2.05 -26.49
CA LEU A 302 -2.65 2.83 -25.80
C LEU A 302 -2.90 2.31 -24.37
N PHE A 303 -2.87 0.99 -24.18
CA PHE A 303 -2.93 0.37 -22.86
C PHE A 303 -1.79 0.84 -21.94
N PHE A 304 -0.56 0.93 -22.45
CA PHE A 304 0.56 1.46 -21.68
C PHE A 304 0.42 2.95 -21.36
N VAL A 305 -0.05 3.75 -22.32
CA VAL A 305 -0.32 5.18 -22.08
C VAL A 305 -1.38 5.37 -21.00
N THR A 306 -2.49 4.66 -21.08
CA THR A 306 -3.57 4.75 -20.07
C THR A 306 -3.15 4.21 -18.71
N SER A 307 -2.30 3.17 -18.69
CA SER A 307 -1.69 2.66 -17.46
C SER A 307 -0.76 3.69 -16.81
N LEU A 308 0.07 4.38 -17.61
CA LEU A 308 0.94 5.47 -17.13
C LEU A 308 0.10 6.63 -16.55
N VAL A 309 -0.96 7.03 -17.25
CA VAL A 309 -1.90 8.08 -16.82
C VAL A 309 -2.57 7.69 -15.50
N ALA A 310 -3.05 6.45 -15.37
CA ALA A 310 -3.62 5.97 -14.12
C ALA A 310 -2.60 5.98 -12.98
N GLY A 311 -1.34 5.61 -13.28
CA GLY A 311 -0.22 5.70 -12.33
C GLY A 311 0.03 7.13 -11.85
N ILE A 312 0.10 8.09 -12.76
CA ILE A 312 0.24 9.53 -12.45
C ILE A 312 -0.91 9.97 -11.53
N GLY A 313 -2.15 9.61 -11.85
CA GLY A 313 -3.30 9.90 -11.01
C GLY A 313 -3.16 9.36 -9.58
N SER A 314 -2.73 8.12 -9.44
CA SER A 314 -2.46 7.49 -8.14
C SER A 314 -1.34 8.21 -7.36
N GLY A 315 -0.28 8.65 -8.02
CA GLY A 315 0.82 9.40 -7.41
C GLY A 315 0.42 10.81 -6.94
N LEU A 316 -0.50 11.45 -7.67
CA LEU A 316 -1.10 12.72 -7.25
C LEU A 316 -2.00 12.57 -6.02
N LEU A 317 -2.68 11.44 -5.87
CA LEU A 317 -3.65 11.15 -4.82
C LEU A 317 -2.98 10.83 -3.46
N GLY A 318 -1.99 9.96 -3.44
CA GLY A 318 -1.50 9.30 -2.23
C GLY A 318 -0.99 10.25 -1.13
N PRO A 319 0.08 11.04 -1.35
CA PRO A 319 0.64 11.91 -0.33
C PRO A 319 -0.32 12.98 0.19
N PRO A 320 -1.09 13.72 -0.66
CA PRO A 320 -2.03 14.72 -0.19
C PRO A 320 -3.17 14.14 0.66
N GLN A 321 -3.63 12.94 0.33
CA GLN A 321 -4.66 12.24 1.07
C GLN A 321 -4.18 11.81 2.47
N GLN A 322 -2.96 11.27 2.58
CA GLN A 322 -2.34 10.93 3.86
C GLN A 322 -2.10 12.17 4.71
N ALA A 323 -1.64 13.27 4.09
CA ALA A 323 -1.45 14.53 4.77
C ALA A 323 -2.77 15.12 5.29
N ALA A 324 -3.87 15.03 4.53
CA ALA A 324 -5.18 15.49 4.98
C ALA A 324 -5.66 14.73 6.23
N VAL A 325 -5.37 13.43 6.33
CA VAL A 325 -5.68 12.64 7.53
C VAL A 325 -4.78 13.03 8.69
N ALA A 326 -3.49 13.28 8.44
CA ALA A 326 -2.56 13.76 9.46
C ALA A 326 -2.97 15.15 10.01
N ASP A 327 -3.46 16.04 9.14
CA ASP A 327 -3.99 17.35 9.53
C ASP A 327 -5.22 17.23 10.45
N VAL A 328 -6.09 16.23 10.22
CA VAL A 328 -7.24 15.93 11.11
C VAL A 328 -6.79 15.42 12.48
N VAL A 329 -5.74 14.61 12.55
CA VAL A 329 -5.19 14.12 13.81
C VAL A 329 -4.54 15.25 14.61
N GLY A 330 -3.84 16.15 13.91
CA GLY A 330 -3.12 17.26 14.53
C GLY A 330 -1.86 16.82 15.30
N SER A 331 -1.09 17.81 15.78
CA SER A 331 0.21 17.57 16.45
C SER A 331 0.09 17.20 17.94
N LYS A 332 -1.05 17.47 18.57
CA LYS A 332 -1.26 17.35 20.03
C LYS A 332 -1.91 16.03 20.47
N ALA A 333 -2.38 15.20 19.53
CA ALA A 333 -3.08 13.95 19.81
C ALA A 333 -2.41 12.74 19.17
N ARG A 334 -2.60 11.55 19.79
CA ARG A 334 -2.24 10.28 19.18
C ARG A 334 -3.34 9.86 18.21
N GLY A 335 -2.98 9.71 16.93
CA GLY A 335 -3.92 9.36 15.86
C GLY A 335 -4.03 7.86 15.55
N GLY A 336 -3.49 6.97 16.38
CA GLY A 336 -3.42 5.54 16.08
C GLY A 336 -4.72 4.94 15.56
N PRO A 337 -5.87 5.05 16.27
CA PRO A 337 -7.15 4.52 15.80
C PRO A 337 -7.65 5.15 14.50
N VAL A 338 -7.38 6.44 14.28
CA VAL A 338 -7.79 7.19 13.08
C VAL A 338 -6.97 6.75 11.87
N LEU A 339 -5.65 6.64 12.02
CA LEU A 339 -4.75 6.15 10.97
C LEU A 339 -5.01 4.68 10.65
N ALA A 340 -5.29 3.85 11.67
CA ALA A 340 -5.66 2.46 11.47
C ALA A 340 -6.96 2.34 10.66
N ALA A 341 -8.00 3.09 11.01
CA ALA A 341 -9.26 3.10 10.27
C ALA A 341 -9.07 3.55 8.82
N PHE A 342 -8.24 4.58 8.60
CA PHE A 342 -7.88 5.02 7.25
C PHE A 342 -7.20 3.90 6.46
N GLN A 343 -6.21 3.22 7.03
CA GLN A 343 -5.52 2.12 6.35
C GLN A 343 -6.46 0.93 6.09
N MET A 344 -7.32 0.60 7.05
CA MET A 344 -8.30 -0.48 6.90
C MET A 344 -9.26 -0.24 5.74
N THR A 345 -9.63 1.00 5.41
CA THR A 345 -10.49 1.25 4.23
C THR A 345 -9.82 0.89 2.92
N ALA A 346 -8.51 1.11 2.78
CA ALA A 346 -7.77 0.63 1.61
C ALA A 346 -7.73 -0.91 1.55
N ASP A 347 -7.50 -1.57 2.69
CA ASP A 347 -7.49 -3.03 2.76
C ASP A 347 -8.87 -3.61 2.41
N VAL A 348 -9.98 -3.00 2.87
CA VAL A 348 -11.35 -3.38 2.48
C VAL A 348 -11.55 -3.24 0.97
N GLY A 349 -11.10 -2.13 0.38
CA GLY A 349 -11.12 -1.94 -1.08
C GLY A 349 -10.32 -3.03 -1.82
N ALA A 350 -9.12 -3.35 -1.32
CA ALA A 350 -8.26 -4.38 -1.88
C ALA A 350 -8.82 -5.81 -1.73
N VAL A 351 -9.73 -6.04 -0.78
CA VAL A 351 -10.48 -7.31 -0.65
C VAL A 351 -11.63 -7.37 -1.64
N ILE A 352 -12.48 -6.34 -1.66
CA ILE A 352 -13.72 -6.35 -2.42
C ILE A 352 -13.46 -6.15 -3.93
N GLY A 353 -12.48 -5.28 -4.26
CA GLY A 353 -12.17 -4.92 -5.64
C GLY A 353 -11.91 -6.11 -6.57
N PRO A 354 -10.96 -7.01 -6.26
CA PRO A 354 -10.69 -8.17 -7.09
C PRO A 354 -11.85 -9.14 -7.20
N VAL A 355 -12.63 -9.33 -6.11
CA VAL A 355 -13.81 -10.22 -6.12
C VAL A 355 -14.86 -9.70 -7.07
N VAL A 356 -15.27 -8.44 -6.92
CA VAL A 356 -16.27 -7.82 -7.78
C VAL A 356 -15.74 -7.63 -9.21
N GLY A 357 -14.48 -7.21 -9.35
CA GLY A 357 -13.84 -7.10 -10.67
C GLY A 357 -13.80 -8.43 -11.41
N GLY A 358 -13.44 -9.52 -10.70
CA GLY A 358 -13.47 -10.87 -11.26
C GLY A 358 -14.88 -11.33 -11.68
N LEU A 359 -15.89 -11.10 -10.83
CA LEU A 359 -17.29 -11.38 -11.15
C LEU A 359 -17.78 -10.62 -12.40
N LEU A 360 -17.40 -9.35 -12.52
CA LEU A 360 -17.74 -8.53 -13.69
C LEU A 360 -17.02 -9.03 -14.95
N ALA A 361 -15.77 -9.48 -14.82
CA ALA A 361 -15.01 -10.00 -15.94
C ALA A 361 -15.52 -11.37 -16.40
N ASP A 362 -15.88 -12.28 -15.46
CA ASP A 362 -16.44 -13.60 -15.78
C ASP A 362 -17.83 -13.51 -16.44
N ASN A 363 -18.69 -12.58 -15.99
CA ASN A 363 -20.08 -12.54 -16.44
C ASN A 363 -20.33 -11.52 -17.56
N LEU A 364 -19.48 -10.51 -17.69
CA LEU A 364 -19.64 -9.43 -18.66
C LEU A 364 -18.38 -9.27 -19.51
N SER A 365 -17.40 -8.52 -19.03
CA SER A 365 -16.09 -8.36 -19.68
C SER A 365 -15.07 -7.68 -18.77
N TYR A 366 -13.78 -7.79 -19.11
CA TYR A 366 -12.71 -7.00 -18.49
C TYR A 366 -12.94 -5.49 -18.63
N GLY A 367 -13.44 -5.04 -19.79
CA GLY A 367 -13.76 -3.62 -20.05
C GLY A 367 -14.77 -3.06 -19.06
N VAL A 368 -15.82 -3.82 -18.72
CA VAL A 368 -16.81 -3.45 -17.71
C VAL A 368 -16.16 -3.39 -16.33
N ALA A 369 -15.34 -4.36 -15.97
CA ALA A 369 -14.68 -4.38 -14.67
C ALA A 369 -13.74 -3.16 -14.44
N PHE A 370 -12.94 -2.80 -15.44
CA PHE A 370 -12.10 -1.60 -15.39
C PHE A 370 -12.94 -0.30 -15.41
N THR A 371 -14.03 -0.27 -16.20
CA THR A 371 -14.93 0.89 -16.24
C THR A 371 -15.60 1.13 -14.89
N VAL A 372 -16.17 0.09 -14.27
CA VAL A 372 -16.75 0.19 -12.92
C VAL A 372 -15.72 0.64 -11.90
N THR A 373 -14.50 0.11 -11.99
CA THR A 373 -13.39 0.53 -11.11
C THR A 373 -13.05 2.02 -11.28
N GLY A 374 -12.98 2.51 -12.52
CA GLY A 374 -12.75 3.93 -12.80
C GLY A 374 -13.91 4.82 -12.33
N VAL A 375 -15.16 4.36 -12.49
CA VAL A 375 -16.35 5.08 -11.99
C VAL A 375 -16.34 5.18 -10.47
N ILE A 376 -15.90 4.14 -9.75
CA ILE A 376 -15.73 4.19 -8.28
C ILE A 376 -14.71 5.26 -7.88
N LEU A 377 -13.59 5.38 -8.60
CA LEU A 377 -12.60 6.44 -8.38
C LEU A 377 -13.19 7.83 -8.63
N LEU A 378 -13.95 8.00 -9.73
CA LEU A 378 -14.63 9.26 -10.05
C LEU A 378 -15.70 9.61 -9.02
N ALA A 379 -16.48 8.63 -8.57
CA ALA A 379 -17.47 8.82 -7.51
C ALA A 379 -16.83 9.23 -6.18
N ALA A 380 -15.66 8.68 -5.85
CA ALA A 380 -14.91 9.07 -4.66
C ALA A 380 -14.37 10.51 -4.71
N ALA A 381 -14.34 11.15 -5.89
CA ALA A 381 -14.01 12.56 -6.02
C ALA A 381 -15.17 13.49 -5.58
N LEU A 382 -16.42 13.04 -5.63
CA LEU A 382 -17.59 13.87 -5.29
C LEU A 382 -17.54 14.43 -3.86
N PRO A 383 -17.29 13.65 -2.79
CA PRO A 383 -17.16 14.21 -1.45
C PRO A 383 -16.10 15.30 -1.36
N TRP A 384 -14.95 15.11 -2.03
CA TRP A 384 -13.89 16.14 -2.08
C TRP A 384 -14.31 17.39 -2.86
N ALA A 385 -15.09 17.23 -3.92
CA ALA A 385 -15.61 18.36 -4.69
C ALA A 385 -16.62 19.18 -3.90
N LEU A 386 -17.41 18.53 -3.04
CA LEU A 386 -18.43 19.17 -2.20
C LEU A 386 -17.84 19.84 -0.94
N LEU A 387 -16.62 19.49 -0.53
CA LEU A 387 -15.96 20.19 0.57
C LEU A 387 -15.76 21.65 0.18
N ALA A 388 -16.24 22.58 1.03
CA ALA A 388 -15.97 23.99 0.87
C ALA A 388 -14.46 24.24 0.73
N ARG A 389 -14.04 25.25 -0.01
CA ARG A 389 -12.64 25.68 -0.05
C ARG A 389 -12.25 26.09 1.37
N THR A 390 -11.81 25.14 2.18
CA THR A 390 -11.24 25.46 3.48
C THR A 390 -9.89 26.13 3.21
N ALA A 391 -9.74 27.32 3.78
CA ALA A 391 -8.44 27.96 3.92
C ALA A 391 -7.44 26.96 4.56
N PRO A 392 -6.14 27.07 4.28
CA PRO A 392 -5.15 26.18 4.89
C PRO A 392 -5.38 26.12 6.39
N LEU A 393 -5.50 24.90 6.95
CA LEU A 393 -5.80 24.59 8.36
C LEU A 393 -4.71 25.10 9.35
N GLY A 394 -4.03 26.18 9.02
CA GLY A 394 -3.14 26.94 9.91
C GLY A 394 -3.80 28.09 10.65
N ALA A 395 -5.11 28.35 10.42
CA ALA A 395 -5.84 29.42 11.06
C ALA A 395 -7.05 28.92 11.87
N VAL A 396 -6.85 27.91 12.71
CA VAL A 396 -7.73 27.75 13.86
C VAL A 396 -7.25 28.77 14.89
N THR A 397 -7.87 29.95 14.85
CA THR A 397 -7.84 30.96 15.90
C THR A 397 -7.93 30.26 17.25
N GLU A 398 -6.91 30.47 18.11
CA GLU A 398 -7.02 30.24 19.55
C GLU A 398 -8.37 30.81 20.02
N PRO A 399 -9.16 30.03 20.79
CA PRO A 399 -10.31 30.64 21.45
C PRO A 399 -9.71 31.76 22.34
N ALA A 400 -10.19 32.98 22.15
CA ALA A 400 -9.87 34.12 22.97
C ALA A 400 -10.05 33.70 24.45
N VAL A 401 -8.93 33.58 25.14
CA VAL A 401 -8.92 33.53 26.60
C VAL A 401 -9.42 34.90 27.01
N THR A 402 -10.71 35.01 27.32
CA THR A 402 -11.25 36.17 27.98
C THR A 402 -10.51 36.30 29.33
N ASP A 403 -9.67 37.32 29.38
CA ASP A 403 -9.16 37.91 30.61
C ASP A 403 -10.36 38.35 31.48
N ASP A 404 -10.77 37.50 32.37
CA ASP A 404 -11.74 37.86 33.43
C ASP A 404 -11.12 37.50 34.79
N ILE A 405 -9.99 38.17 35.08
CA ILE A 405 -9.48 38.25 36.45
C ILE A 405 -9.04 39.72 36.68
N ARG A 406 -10.10 40.55 36.91
CA ARG A 406 -9.96 41.76 37.70
C ARG A 406 -11.37 42.21 38.18
N ARG A 407 -11.79 41.65 39.32
CA ARG A 407 -12.49 42.41 40.40
C ARG A 407 -12.49 41.57 41.65
#